data_0319ffb52865ae7acd97ae7e2cae0e26
#
_entry.id   0319ffb52865ae7acd97ae7e2cae0e26
#
_cell.length_a   1.000
_cell.length_b   1.000
_cell.length_c   1.000
_cell.angle_alpha   90.00
_cell.angle_beta   90.00
_cell.angle_gamma   90.00
#
_symmetry.space_group_name_H-M   'P 1'
#
loop_
_entity.id
_entity.type
_entity.pdbx_description
1 polymer ?
#
loop_
_entity_poly.entity_id
_entity_poly.type
_entity_poly.pdbx_seq_one_letter_code
_entity_poly.pdbx_strand_id
1 'polypeptide(L)'
;MSFILTALKIIFLLGFLILIHESGHFFVAKACKIRVNQFAIGFGPKILKKQGKETLYVLRLIPLGGFVSMEGEEERSDKEGSFSNASILKRIVIVASGGLTNILFGLITLLILSAIFFATEKPDSTFFEQISFGFNNTINYLKMTGEVIGNLFTGKVNIDQLTGPIGISDMVAKTNRFVWLYKPFSSNFIVFGNN
;
A
#
# COMPACT_ATOMS: atom_id res chain seq x y z
N MET A 1 1.22 -15.63 -21.28
CA MET A 1 1.61 -15.87 -19.89
C MET A 1 0.59 -16.81 -19.27
N SER A 2 0.96 -17.84 -18.48
CA SER A 2 -0.03 -18.76 -17.96
C SER A 2 -0.94 -18.06 -16.93
N PHE A 3 -2.24 -18.36 -16.95
CA PHE A 3 -3.24 -17.87 -15.98
C PHE A 3 -2.74 -18.04 -14.54
N ILE A 4 -2.10 -19.15 -14.22
CA ILE A 4 -1.54 -19.46 -12.91
C ILE A 4 -0.51 -18.42 -12.49
N LEU A 5 0.42 -18.06 -13.36
CA LEU A 5 1.47 -17.07 -13.04
C LEU A 5 0.88 -15.68 -12.79
N THR A 6 -0.14 -15.30 -13.55
CA THR A 6 -0.86 -14.03 -13.32
C THR A 6 -1.58 -14.04 -11.97
N ALA A 7 -2.30 -15.12 -11.65
CA ALA A 7 -2.97 -15.27 -10.37
C ALA A 7 -1.98 -15.19 -9.19
N LEU A 8 -0.84 -15.87 -9.29
CA LEU A 8 0.21 -15.82 -8.25
C LEU A 8 0.78 -14.41 -8.05
N LYS A 9 0.99 -13.65 -9.13
CA LYS A 9 1.44 -12.25 -9.05
C LYS A 9 0.43 -11.36 -8.34
N ILE A 10 -0.87 -11.52 -8.66
CA ILE A 10 -1.94 -10.74 -8.04
C ILE A 10 -2.05 -11.07 -6.55
N ILE A 11 -2.04 -12.36 -6.21
CA ILE A 11 -2.08 -12.84 -4.82
C ILE A 11 -0.90 -12.27 -4.03
N PHE A 12 0.31 -12.34 -4.59
CA PHE A 12 1.51 -11.79 -3.95
C PHE A 12 1.40 -10.28 -3.75
N LEU A 13 0.99 -9.54 -4.79
CA LEU A 13 0.86 -8.08 -4.70
C LEU A 13 -0.16 -7.66 -3.65
N LEU A 14 -1.36 -8.26 -3.66
CA LEU A 14 -2.41 -7.95 -2.69
C LEU A 14 -1.97 -8.33 -1.26
N GLY A 15 -1.40 -9.52 -1.08
CA GLY A 15 -0.90 -9.96 0.22
C GLY A 15 0.18 -9.05 0.77
N PHE A 16 1.07 -8.57 -0.10
CA PHE A 16 2.12 -7.62 0.26
C PHE A 16 1.58 -6.25 0.67
N LEU A 17 0.62 -5.70 -0.10
CA LEU A 17 -0.05 -4.44 0.25
C LEU A 17 -0.80 -4.52 1.58
N ILE A 18 -1.47 -5.65 1.84
CA ILE A 18 -2.16 -5.86 3.11
C ILE A 18 -1.15 -5.99 4.25
N LEU A 19 -0.03 -6.67 4.05
CA LEU A 19 1.03 -6.75 5.07
C LEU A 19 1.55 -5.36 5.46
N ILE A 20 1.77 -4.47 4.49
CA ILE A 20 2.18 -3.09 4.74
C ILE A 20 1.11 -2.33 5.52
N HIS A 21 -0.16 -2.49 5.13
CA HIS A 21 -1.31 -1.90 5.79
C HIS A 21 -1.40 -2.31 7.28
N GLU A 22 -1.37 -3.62 7.54
CA GLU A 22 -1.42 -4.17 8.89
C GLU A 22 -0.19 -3.75 9.73
N SER A 23 0.97 -3.64 9.09
CA SER A 23 2.18 -3.14 9.75
C SER A 23 2.01 -1.68 10.21
N GLY A 24 1.27 -0.86 9.47
CA GLY A 24 0.91 0.50 9.88
C GLY A 24 0.13 0.51 11.19
N HIS A 25 -0.93 -0.26 11.28
CA HIS A 25 -1.71 -0.42 12.51
C HIS A 25 -0.86 -0.93 13.66
N PHE A 26 -0.05 -1.95 13.41
CA PHE A 26 0.83 -2.54 14.41
C PHE A 26 1.82 -1.53 15.01
N PHE A 27 2.59 -0.84 14.17
CA PHE A 27 3.62 0.10 14.65
C PHE A 27 3.02 1.30 15.34
N VAL A 28 1.93 1.86 14.83
CA VAL A 28 1.26 3.02 15.43
C VAL A 28 0.55 2.65 16.73
N ALA A 29 -0.09 1.47 16.81
CA ALA A 29 -0.65 0.99 18.07
C ALA A 29 0.43 0.85 19.15
N LYS A 30 1.59 0.25 18.81
CA LYS A 30 2.74 0.14 19.73
C LYS A 30 3.28 1.51 20.13
N ALA A 31 3.40 2.47 19.21
CA ALA A 31 3.83 3.84 19.51
C ALA A 31 2.84 4.56 20.44
N CYS A 32 1.54 4.29 20.29
CA CYS A 32 0.49 4.80 21.15
C CYS A 32 0.39 4.06 22.51
N LYS A 33 1.25 3.07 22.76
CA LYS A 33 1.24 2.19 23.95
C LYS A 33 -0.05 1.35 24.07
N ILE A 34 -0.65 0.98 22.93
CA ILE A 34 -1.75 0.03 22.88
C ILE A 34 -1.18 -1.38 22.80
N ARG A 35 -1.75 -2.27 23.60
CA ARG A 35 -1.36 -3.68 23.64
C ARG A 35 -1.84 -4.38 22.38
N VAL A 36 -0.90 -4.92 21.60
CA VAL A 36 -1.21 -5.74 20.43
C VAL A 36 -1.10 -7.21 20.84
N ASN A 37 -2.24 -7.87 20.86
CA ASN A 37 -2.34 -9.28 21.26
C ASN A 37 -1.83 -10.21 20.16
N GLN A 38 -2.19 -9.94 18.91
CA GLN A 38 -1.77 -10.75 17.77
C GLN A 38 -1.48 -9.90 16.54
N PHE A 39 -0.42 -10.27 15.81
CA PHE A 39 -0.12 -9.85 14.46
C PHE A 39 -0.09 -11.07 13.55
N ALA A 40 -1.02 -11.18 12.63
CA ALA A 40 -1.17 -12.33 11.77
C ALA A 40 -1.05 -11.95 10.31
N ILE A 41 -0.29 -12.74 9.56
CA ILE A 41 -0.14 -12.63 8.10
C ILE A 41 -0.86 -13.83 7.49
N GLY A 42 -1.80 -13.53 6.56
CA GLY A 42 -2.60 -14.54 5.87
C GLY A 42 -3.84 -15.01 6.64
N PHE A 43 -4.56 -15.94 6.01
CA PHE A 43 -5.74 -16.60 6.55
C PHE A 43 -5.59 -18.12 6.59
N GLY A 44 -6.54 -18.80 7.24
CA GLY A 44 -6.57 -20.25 7.35
C GLY A 44 -5.72 -20.81 8.49
N PRO A 45 -5.26 -22.07 8.39
CA PRO A 45 -4.48 -22.73 9.42
C PRO A 45 -3.15 -22.03 9.71
N LYS A 46 -2.73 -22.04 10.98
CA LYS A 46 -1.44 -21.48 11.42
C LYS A 46 -0.32 -22.41 10.97
N ILE A 47 0.64 -21.89 10.17
CA ILE A 47 1.85 -22.63 9.77
C ILE A 47 2.96 -22.39 10.80
N LEU A 48 3.19 -21.11 11.15
CA LEU A 48 4.21 -20.72 12.11
C LEU A 48 3.58 -19.80 13.15
N LYS A 49 4.02 -19.96 14.40
CA LYS A 49 3.67 -19.07 15.49
C LYS A 49 4.91 -18.78 16.34
N LYS A 50 5.07 -17.54 16.74
CA LYS A 50 6.13 -17.10 17.64
C LYS A 50 5.55 -16.17 18.68
N GLN A 51 5.63 -16.56 19.94
CA GLN A 51 5.23 -15.69 21.05
C GLN A 51 6.37 -14.68 21.31
N GLY A 52 6.06 -13.40 21.16
CA GLY A 52 6.91 -12.30 21.64
C GLY A 52 6.60 -11.98 23.10
N LYS A 53 7.13 -10.87 23.62
CA LYS A 53 6.87 -10.44 25.01
C LYS A 53 5.39 -10.16 25.27
N GLU A 54 4.71 -9.52 24.31
CA GLU A 54 3.29 -9.16 24.40
C GLU A 54 2.47 -9.69 23.24
N THR A 55 3.07 -9.75 22.04
CA THR A 55 2.38 -10.03 20.79
C THR A 55 2.64 -11.45 20.31
N LEU A 56 1.59 -12.15 19.92
CA LEU A 56 1.68 -13.41 19.20
C LEU A 56 1.81 -13.14 17.70
N TYR A 57 2.95 -13.47 17.11
CA TYR A 57 3.17 -13.40 15.66
C TYR A 57 2.75 -14.71 15.00
N VAL A 58 1.92 -14.65 13.96
CA VAL A 58 1.38 -15.82 13.29
C VAL A 58 1.51 -15.69 11.79
N LEU A 59 2.04 -16.74 11.14
CA LEU A 59 1.97 -16.92 9.70
C LEU A 59 0.95 -18.01 9.38
N ARG A 60 0.03 -17.72 8.46
CA ARG A 60 -1.05 -18.62 8.04
C ARG A 60 -0.85 -19.10 6.61
N LEU A 61 -1.53 -20.16 6.24
CA LEU A 61 -1.31 -20.89 4.98
C LEU A 61 -1.65 -20.07 3.73
N ILE A 62 -2.71 -19.28 3.77
CA ILE A 62 -3.20 -18.52 2.62
C ILE A 62 -2.65 -17.10 2.71
N PRO A 63 -1.70 -16.68 1.85
CA PRO A 63 -1.03 -15.38 1.94
C PRO A 63 -1.92 -14.23 1.43
N LEU A 64 -3.21 -14.32 1.64
CA LEU A 64 -4.20 -13.30 1.31
C LEU A 64 -4.67 -12.66 2.61
N GLY A 65 -4.26 -11.41 2.83
CA GLY A 65 -4.70 -10.68 4.01
C GLY A 65 -3.79 -10.80 5.23
N GLY A 66 -4.31 -10.32 6.32
CA GLY A 66 -3.70 -10.30 7.63
C GLY A 66 -4.61 -9.61 8.62
N PHE A 67 -4.21 -9.52 9.86
CA PHE A 67 -4.89 -8.69 10.85
C PHE A 67 -3.98 -8.39 12.04
N VAL A 68 -4.28 -7.26 12.66
CA VAL A 68 -3.72 -6.84 13.95
C VAL A 68 -4.85 -6.87 14.96
N SER A 69 -4.74 -7.68 15.99
CA SER A 69 -5.72 -7.71 17.09
C SER A 69 -5.17 -6.92 18.27
N MET A 70 -5.90 -5.90 18.69
CA MET A 70 -5.54 -5.05 19.82
C MET A 70 -6.41 -5.36 21.04
N GLU A 71 -5.87 -5.19 22.23
CA GLU A 71 -6.63 -5.35 23.46
C GLU A 71 -7.76 -4.31 23.51
N GLY A 72 -8.99 -4.76 23.71
CA GLY A 72 -10.15 -3.88 23.82
C GLY A 72 -10.66 -3.30 22.50
N GLU A 73 -10.31 -3.91 21.36
CA GLU A 73 -10.78 -3.48 20.04
C GLU A 73 -12.17 -4.05 19.72
N GLU A 74 -12.36 -5.35 19.87
CA GLU A 74 -13.64 -6.04 19.62
C GLU A 74 -14.59 -5.95 20.81
N GLU A 75 -14.06 -6.18 22.01
CA GLU A 75 -14.80 -6.10 23.25
C GLU A 75 -14.13 -5.10 24.19
N ARG A 76 -14.94 -4.32 24.92
CA ARG A 76 -14.41 -3.36 25.89
C ARG A 76 -13.56 -4.06 26.94
N SER A 77 -12.36 -3.52 27.16
CA SER A 77 -11.42 -4.02 28.16
C SER A 77 -10.91 -2.88 29.02
N ASP A 78 -10.93 -3.09 30.35
CA ASP A 78 -10.41 -2.12 31.32
C ASP A 78 -8.92 -2.30 31.61
N LYS A 79 -8.25 -3.23 30.91
CA LYS A 79 -6.81 -3.46 31.05
C LYS A 79 -6.00 -2.26 30.57
N GLU A 80 -4.86 -2.06 31.20
CA GLU A 80 -3.90 -1.05 30.77
C GLU A 80 -3.43 -1.30 29.33
N GLY A 81 -3.35 -0.24 28.55
CA GLY A 81 -3.01 -0.34 27.12
C GLY A 81 -4.16 -0.82 26.23
N SER A 82 -5.41 -0.79 26.74
CA SER A 82 -6.59 -1.12 25.95
C SER A 82 -6.90 -0.02 24.93
N PHE A 83 -7.25 -0.44 23.69
CA PHE A 83 -7.73 0.45 22.63
C PHE A 83 -9.04 1.17 23.03
N SER A 84 -9.96 0.48 23.72
CA SER A 84 -11.22 1.06 24.16
C SER A 84 -11.04 2.21 25.18
N ASN A 85 -9.97 2.20 25.96
CA ASN A 85 -9.65 3.24 26.96
C ASN A 85 -8.70 4.31 26.41
N ALA A 86 -8.25 4.17 25.16
CA ALA A 86 -7.39 5.15 24.51
C ALA A 86 -8.15 6.43 24.16
N SER A 87 -7.46 7.57 24.16
CA SER A 87 -8.05 8.83 23.71
C SER A 87 -8.53 8.73 22.27
N ILE A 88 -9.55 9.51 21.92
CA ILE A 88 -10.15 9.52 20.58
C ILE A 88 -9.09 9.76 19.50
N LEU A 89 -8.16 10.70 19.72
CA LEU A 89 -7.08 10.98 18.78
C LEU A 89 -6.19 9.77 18.53
N LYS A 90 -5.79 9.04 19.59
CA LYS A 90 -5.00 7.81 19.41
C LYS A 90 -5.74 6.78 18.57
N ARG A 91 -7.03 6.57 18.83
CA ARG A 91 -7.86 5.64 18.06
C ARG A 91 -7.95 6.04 16.58
N ILE A 92 -8.19 7.34 16.30
CA ILE A 92 -8.23 7.86 14.92
C ILE A 92 -6.89 7.63 14.21
N VAL A 93 -5.77 7.97 14.85
CA VAL A 93 -4.43 7.81 14.25
C VAL A 93 -4.11 6.34 13.99
N ILE A 94 -4.46 5.44 14.91
CA ILE A 94 -4.27 4.00 14.71
C ILE A 94 -5.13 3.49 13.55
N VAL A 95 -6.41 3.84 13.48
CA VAL A 95 -7.30 3.40 12.39
C VAL A 95 -6.85 3.95 11.04
N ALA A 96 -6.41 5.20 10.99
CA ALA A 96 -5.92 5.81 9.75
C ALA A 96 -4.56 5.28 9.30
N SER A 97 -3.76 4.74 10.22
CA SER A 97 -2.35 4.40 9.97
C SER A 97 -2.15 3.33 8.91
N GLY A 98 -3.06 2.37 8.77
CA GLY A 98 -2.97 1.35 7.73
C GLY A 98 -2.95 1.96 6.33
N GLY A 99 -3.96 2.78 6.01
CA GLY A 99 -4.06 3.48 4.73
C GLY A 99 -2.91 4.46 4.51
N LEU A 100 -2.55 5.23 5.54
CA LEU A 100 -1.44 6.19 5.46
C LEU A 100 -0.10 5.49 5.21
N THR A 101 0.13 4.33 5.80
CA THR A 101 1.36 3.54 5.57
C THR A 101 1.42 3.04 4.13
N ASN A 102 0.31 2.60 3.54
CA ASN A 102 0.26 2.21 2.13
C ASN A 102 0.59 3.40 1.21
N ILE A 103 0.00 4.57 1.48
CA ILE A 103 0.27 5.78 0.70
C ILE A 103 1.76 6.15 0.81
N LEU A 104 2.30 6.22 2.02
CA LEU A 104 3.70 6.55 2.26
C LEU A 104 4.65 5.56 1.57
N PHE A 105 4.37 4.26 1.69
CA PHE A 105 5.14 3.21 1.02
C PHE A 105 5.09 3.37 -0.50
N GLY A 106 3.92 3.66 -1.07
CA GLY A 106 3.74 3.90 -2.51
C GLY A 106 4.55 5.11 -2.98
N LEU A 107 4.55 6.22 -2.24
CA LEU A 107 5.31 7.42 -2.58
C LEU A 107 6.83 7.17 -2.52
N ILE A 108 7.30 6.48 -1.49
CA ILE A 108 8.72 6.11 -1.37
C ILE A 108 9.14 5.20 -2.53
N THR A 109 8.32 4.20 -2.83
CA THR A 109 8.57 3.28 -3.94
C THR A 109 8.62 4.03 -5.28
N LEU A 110 7.68 4.94 -5.53
CA LEU A 110 7.65 5.75 -6.73
C LEU A 110 8.89 6.63 -6.85
N LEU A 111 9.31 7.28 -5.76
CA LEU A 111 10.53 8.09 -5.72
C LEU A 111 11.76 7.26 -6.10
N ILE A 112 11.95 6.11 -5.45
CA ILE A 112 13.09 5.23 -5.68
C ILE A 112 13.10 4.72 -7.12
N LEU A 113 11.97 4.22 -7.62
CA LEU A 113 11.87 3.70 -8.97
C LEU A 113 12.12 4.79 -10.01
N SER A 114 11.60 6.00 -9.80
CA SER A 114 11.84 7.13 -10.70
C SER A 114 13.32 7.55 -10.72
N ALA A 115 13.98 7.53 -9.57
CA ALA A 115 15.41 7.84 -9.47
C ALA A 115 16.26 6.77 -10.20
N ILE A 116 15.96 5.49 -9.99
CA ILE A 116 16.63 4.39 -10.68
C ILE A 116 16.42 4.48 -12.20
N PHE A 117 15.17 4.76 -12.63
CA PHE A 117 14.88 4.94 -14.05
C PHE A 117 15.72 6.08 -14.66
N PHE A 118 15.76 7.23 -14.01
CA PHE A 118 16.57 8.36 -14.48
C PHE A 118 18.05 7.99 -14.57
N ALA A 119 18.58 7.22 -13.60
CA ALA A 119 19.95 6.74 -13.64
C ALA A 119 20.22 5.81 -14.83
N THR A 120 19.23 5.00 -15.26
CA THR A 120 19.37 4.13 -16.44
C THR A 120 19.32 4.91 -17.76
N GLU A 121 18.50 5.98 -17.82
CA GLU A 121 18.40 6.84 -19.01
C GLU A 121 19.58 7.82 -19.14
N LYS A 122 20.17 8.23 -18.01
CA LYS A 122 21.30 9.14 -17.92
C LYS A 122 22.39 8.55 -17.03
N PRO A 123 23.25 7.64 -17.54
CA PRO A 123 24.27 6.97 -16.74
C PRO A 123 25.29 7.92 -16.09
N ASP A 124 25.54 9.08 -16.72
CA ASP A 124 26.46 10.09 -16.22
C ASP A 124 25.85 11.03 -15.15
N SER A 125 24.57 10.81 -14.78
CA SER A 125 23.90 11.62 -13.77
C SER A 125 24.44 11.37 -12.37
N THR A 126 24.55 12.43 -11.59
CA THR A 126 24.94 12.35 -10.19
C THR A 126 23.80 11.77 -9.33
N PHE A 127 24.15 11.18 -8.19
CA PHE A 127 23.15 10.68 -7.22
C PHE A 127 22.12 11.74 -6.82
N PHE A 128 22.57 13.00 -6.67
CA PHE A 128 21.70 14.10 -6.30
C PHE A 128 20.66 14.42 -7.42
N GLU A 129 21.07 14.40 -8.67
CA GLU A 129 20.17 14.59 -9.82
C GLU A 129 19.13 13.47 -9.91
N GLN A 130 19.55 12.22 -9.65
CA GLN A 130 18.63 11.07 -9.63
C GLN A 130 17.54 11.20 -8.55
N ILE A 131 17.94 11.56 -7.32
CA ILE A 131 16.99 11.77 -6.22
C ILE A 131 16.09 12.98 -6.48
N SER A 132 16.65 14.08 -6.99
CA SER A 132 15.89 15.28 -7.34
C SER A 132 14.84 14.98 -8.42
N PHE A 133 15.19 14.21 -9.45
CA PHE A 133 14.25 13.75 -10.46
C PHE A 133 13.15 12.88 -9.85
N GLY A 134 13.52 11.90 -9.02
CA GLY A 134 12.58 11.02 -8.33
C GLY A 134 11.58 11.80 -7.48
N PHE A 135 12.06 12.78 -6.73
CA PHE A 135 11.23 13.66 -5.91
C PHE A 135 10.26 14.50 -6.75
N ASN A 136 10.76 15.20 -7.77
CA ASN A 136 9.94 16.03 -8.64
C ASN A 136 8.86 15.20 -9.36
N ASN A 137 9.23 14.01 -9.85
CA ASN A 137 8.30 13.10 -10.50
C ASN A 137 7.20 12.64 -9.52
N THR A 138 7.57 12.28 -8.29
CA THR A 138 6.61 11.90 -7.24
C THR A 138 5.63 13.04 -6.92
N ILE A 139 6.11 14.27 -6.81
CA ILE A 139 5.24 15.46 -6.60
C ILE A 139 4.28 15.66 -7.77
N ASN A 140 4.76 15.47 -9.02
CA ASN A 140 3.89 15.57 -10.20
C ASN A 140 2.79 14.51 -10.19
N TYR A 141 3.10 13.27 -9.82
CA TYR A 141 2.08 12.22 -9.66
C TYR A 141 1.06 12.55 -8.57
N LEU A 142 1.49 13.12 -7.43
CA LEU A 142 0.56 13.57 -6.39
C LEU A 142 -0.38 14.66 -6.89
N LYS A 143 0.13 15.65 -7.63
CA LYS A 143 -0.70 16.71 -8.23
C LYS A 143 -1.72 16.13 -9.21
N MET A 144 -1.28 15.27 -10.13
CA MET A 144 -2.18 14.60 -11.09
C MET A 144 -3.25 13.77 -10.38
N THR A 145 -2.88 13.02 -9.34
CA THR A 145 -3.83 12.24 -8.53
C THR A 145 -4.84 13.17 -7.84
N GLY A 146 -4.39 14.28 -7.27
CA GLY A 146 -5.26 15.30 -6.68
C GLY A 146 -6.23 15.90 -7.68
N GLU A 147 -5.78 16.20 -8.90
CA GLU A 147 -6.62 16.70 -9.99
C GLU A 147 -7.69 15.68 -10.41
N VAL A 148 -7.31 14.40 -10.55
CA VAL A 148 -8.27 13.31 -10.86
C VAL A 148 -9.33 13.19 -9.77
N ILE A 149 -8.92 13.19 -8.50
CA ILE A 149 -9.85 13.15 -7.36
C ILE A 149 -10.76 14.39 -7.37
N GLY A 150 -10.21 15.58 -7.57
CA GLY A 150 -10.98 16.81 -7.68
C GLY A 150 -12.00 16.79 -8.83
N ASN A 151 -11.61 16.26 -9.98
CA ASN A 151 -12.48 16.10 -11.15
C ASN A 151 -13.60 15.09 -10.91
N LEU A 152 -13.37 14.04 -10.11
CA LEU A 152 -14.41 13.11 -9.67
C LEU A 152 -15.49 13.82 -8.85
N PHE A 153 -15.10 14.62 -7.86
CA PHE A 153 -16.04 15.39 -7.04
C PHE A 153 -16.80 16.48 -7.81
N THR A 154 -16.21 16.98 -8.88
CA THR A 154 -16.86 17.98 -9.76
C THR A 154 -17.64 17.38 -10.93
N GLY A 155 -17.73 16.03 -11.02
CA GLY A 155 -18.45 15.33 -12.07
C GLY A 155 -17.83 15.44 -13.47
N LYS A 156 -16.56 15.89 -13.57
CA LYS A 156 -15.84 16.02 -14.84
C LYS A 156 -15.25 14.68 -15.34
N VAL A 157 -15.18 13.68 -14.47
CA VAL A 157 -14.70 12.32 -14.79
C VAL A 157 -15.77 11.33 -14.40
N ASN A 158 -16.14 10.43 -15.31
CA ASN A 158 -17.06 9.34 -15.01
C ASN A 158 -16.38 8.24 -14.19
N ILE A 159 -17.11 7.69 -13.23
CA ILE A 159 -16.63 6.60 -12.36
C ILE A 159 -16.19 5.37 -13.18
N ASP A 160 -16.80 5.16 -14.35
CA ASP A 160 -16.46 4.07 -15.28
C ASP A 160 -15.06 4.17 -15.87
N GLN A 161 -14.42 5.34 -15.80
CA GLN A 161 -13.04 5.58 -16.23
C GLN A 161 -12.02 5.17 -15.15
N LEU A 162 -12.47 4.89 -13.94
CA LEU A 162 -11.60 4.43 -12.88
C LEU A 162 -11.26 2.95 -13.04
N THR A 163 -9.98 2.68 -13.16
CA THR A 163 -9.48 1.31 -13.22
C THR A 163 -9.63 0.65 -11.85
N GLY A 164 -10.67 -0.18 -11.70
CA GLY A 164 -10.87 -0.99 -10.49
C GLY A 164 -9.89 -2.17 -10.37
N PRO A 165 -10.02 -3.02 -9.32
CA PRO A 165 -9.15 -4.17 -9.10
C PRO A 165 -9.04 -5.12 -10.30
N ILE A 166 -10.12 -5.27 -11.08
CA ILE A 166 -10.13 -6.09 -12.30
C ILE A 166 -9.25 -5.47 -13.39
N GLY A 167 -9.32 -4.14 -13.58
CA GLY A 167 -8.48 -3.46 -14.56
C GLY A 167 -6.99 -3.45 -14.16
N ILE A 168 -6.68 -3.35 -12.85
CA ILE A 168 -5.31 -3.53 -12.36
C ILE A 168 -4.83 -4.95 -12.65
N SER A 169 -5.68 -5.96 -12.46
CA SER A 169 -5.37 -7.36 -12.79
C SER A 169 -5.05 -7.54 -14.28
N ASP A 170 -5.81 -6.89 -15.17
CA ASP A 170 -5.57 -6.93 -16.61
C ASP A 170 -4.25 -6.23 -17.00
N MET A 171 -3.94 -5.09 -16.39
CA MET A 171 -2.65 -4.42 -16.54
C MET A 171 -1.49 -5.33 -16.12
N VAL A 172 -1.58 -5.96 -14.94
CA VAL A 172 -0.56 -6.90 -14.45
C VAL A 172 -0.41 -8.11 -15.36
N ALA A 173 -1.53 -8.62 -15.91
CA ALA A 173 -1.53 -9.74 -16.84
C ALA A 173 -0.85 -9.44 -18.18
N LYS A 174 -1.06 -8.24 -18.72
CA LYS A 174 -0.49 -7.79 -20.01
C LYS A 174 0.97 -7.39 -19.92
N THR A 175 1.50 -7.21 -18.72
CA THR A 175 2.87 -6.71 -18.54
C THR A 175 3.88 -7.84 -18.47
N ASN A 176 4.63 -8.02 -19.54
CA ASN A 176 5.78 -8.95 -19.61
C ASN A 176 7.09 -8.35 -19.08
N ARG A 177 7.15 -7.05 -18.83
CA ARG A 177 8.32 -6.32 -18.29
C ARG A 177 7.84 -5.26 -17.31
N PHE A 178 8.62 -5.00 -16.27
CA PHE A 178 8.46 -3.86 -15.35
C PHE A 178 8.60 -2.48 -16.03
N VAL A 179 8.63 -2.41 -17.35
CA VAL A 179 8.91 -1.22 -18.18
C VAL A 179 7.80 -0.17 -18.07
N TRP A 180 6.56 -0.55 -17.81
CA TRP A 180 5.47 0.44 -17.69
C TRP A 180 5.54 1.26 -16.37
N LEU A 181 6.19 0.74 -15.33
CA LEU A 181 6.46 1.50 -14.11
C LEU A 181 7.37 2.71 -14.36
N TYR A 182 8.10 2.69 -15.46
CA TYR A 182 9.15 3.64 -15.79
C TYR A 182 8.81 4.60 -16.93
N LYS A 183 7.80 4.29 -17.77
CA LYS A 183 7.38 5.28 -18.75
C LYS A 183 6.80 6.46 -17.97
N PRO A 184 7.44 7.64 -18.04
CA PRO A 184 6.80 8.84 -17.52
C PRO A 184 5.43 8.90 -18.19
N PHE A 185 4.42 9.30 -17.44
CA PHE A 185 3.05 9.55 -17.91
C PHE A 185 3.07 10.73 -18.90
N SER A 186 3.91 10.61 -19.94
CA SER A 186 3.92 11.54 -21.04
C SER A 186 2.81 11.13 -21.98
N SER A 187 1.77 11.92 -21.99
CA SER A 187 0.76 12.11 -23.05
C SER A 187 -0.14 10.94 -23.47
N ASN A 188 0.08 9.68 -23.07
CA ASN A 188 -0.71 8.56 -23.58
C ASN A 188 -1.74 7.97 -22.60
N PHE A 189 -1.84 8.49 -21.38
CA PHE A 189 -2.88 8.04 -20.44
C PHE A 189 -4.19 8.84 -20.60
N ILE A 190 -4.16 9.91 -21.41
CA ILE A 190 -5.35 10.72 -21.75
C ILE A 190 -6.00 10.23 -23.07
N VAL A 191 -5.45 9.20 -23.73
CA VAL A 191 -5.94 8.73 -25.04
C VAL A 191 -6.89 7.51 -24.91
N PHE A 192 -7.53 7.27 -23.78
CA PHE A 192 -8.72 6.42 -23.72
C PHE A 192 -10.02 7.21 -23.73
N GLY A 193 -10.09 8.24 -24.56
CA GLY A 193 -11.26 9.08 -24.66
C GLY A 193 -11.49 9.73 -26.01
N ASN A 194 -11.04 9.13 -27.13
CA ASN A 194 -11.48 9.51 -28.47
C ASN A 194 -11.36 8.29 -29.40
N ASN A 195 -12.41 7.49 -29.44
CA ASN A 195 -13.08 6.95 -30.63
C ASN A 195 -14.31 6.17 -30.17
#